data_a6893590f74a07b6e01d5772691a7004
#
_entry.id   a6893590f74a07b6e01d5772691a7004
#
_cell.length_a   1.000
_cell.length_b   1.000
_cell.length_c   1.000
_cell.angle_alpha   90.00
_cell.angle_beta   90.00
_cell.angle_gamma   90.00
#
_symmetry.space_group_name_H-M   'P 1'
#
loop_
_entity.id
_entity.type
_entity.pdbx_description
1 polymer ?
#
loop_
_entity_poly.entity_id
_entity_poly.type
_entity_poly.pdbx_seq_one_letter_code
_entity_poly.pdbx_strand_id
1 'polypeptide(L)'
;MYNFEKNITNSVEPIQSSIDGPLYRCSLTLKDGTFLPCAVLQSKQRLVEHAKRRIKEYMDHKVPPDGPDPYTTIVSVLVAQGNRINDYEVSSASESKYAPPVALLSQIEGETRMGWTGWVFKMKDGKVFSYGSTFNFEFFRLPENYSFTDVVEVINHSYVDSNGAVRSLLEPGQKDYDTKSVFRERVFFTCAVDGI
;
A
#
# COMPACT_ATOMS: atom_id res chain seq x y z
N MET A 1 -3.57 -9.04 28.54
CA MET A 1 -2.88 -9.00 27.25
C MET A 1 -3.58 -7.93 26.41
N TYR A 2 -2.89 -6.89 25.99
CA TYR A 2 -3.47 -5.83 25.20
C TYR A 2 -3.76 -6.40 23.80
N ASN A 3 -5.03 -6.37 23.40
CA ASN A 3 -5.43 -6.91 22.09
C ASN A 3 -5.39 -5.76 21.08
N PHE A 4 -4.20 -5.54 20.50
CA PHE A 4 -3.99 -4.45 19.55
C PHE A 4 -4.79 -4.64 18.24
N GLU A 5 -5.11 -5.90 17.88
CA GLU A 5 -5.90 -6.20 16.69
C GLU A 5 -7.30 -5.60 16.78
N LYS A 6 -8.00 -5.81 17.92
CA LYS A 6 -9.34 -5.23 18.13
C LYS A 6 -9.34 -3.71 18.10
N ASN A 7 -8.30 -3.08 18.65
CA ASN A 7 -8.23 -1.63 18.63
C ASN A 7 -8.07 -1.11 17.20
N ILE A 8 -7.22 -1.73 16.39
CA ILE A 8 -6.97 -1.27 15.02
C ILE A 8 -8.18 -1.53 14.12
N THR A 9 -8.86 -2.66 14.23
CA THR A 9 -10.06 -2.97 13.44
C THR A 9 -11.23 -2.03 13.73
N ASN A 10 -11.25 -1.37 14.89
CA ASN A 10 -12.26 -0.38 15.26
C ASN A 10 -11.90 1.04 14.83
N SER A 11 -10.61 1.35 14.63
CA SER A 11 -10.13 2.72 14.38
C SER A 11 -9.65 2.94 12.94
N VAL A 12 -9.26 1.89 12.22
CA VAL A 12 -8.71 2.00 10.87
C VAL A 12 -9.64 1.34 9.86
N GLU A 13 -10.03 2.09 8.84
CA GLU A 13 -10.79 1.57 7.71
C GLU A 13 -9.89 0.67 6.85
N PRO A 14 -10.27 -0.61 6.60
CA PRO A 14 -9.47 -1.52 5.80
C PRO A 14 -9.64 -1.27 4.30
N ILE A 15 -8.56 -1.50 3.55
CA ILE A 15 -8.68 -1.75 2.10
C ILE A 15 -9.17 -3.19 1.92
N GLN A 16 -10.15 -3.38 1.05
CA GLN A 16 -10.66 -4.71 0.73
C GLN A 16 -9.85 -5.33 -0.41
N SER A 17 -9.10 -6.38 -0.10
CA SER A 17 -8.44 -7.23 -1.09
C SER A 17 -9.32 -8.43 -1.41
N SER A 18 -9.52 -8.72 -2.70
CA SER A 18 -10.25 -9.91 -3.14
C SER A 18 -9.53 -11.22 -2.78
N ILE A 19 -8.23 -11.14 -2.53
CA ILE A 19 -7.36 -12.29 -2.25
C ILE A 19 -7.13 -12.43 -0.74
N ASP A 20 -6.69 -11.33 -0.10
CA ASP A 20 -6.20 -11.36 1.28
C ASP A 20 -7.28 -10.96 2.30
N GLY A 21 -8.44 -10.49 1.82
CA GLY A 21 -9.50 -9.94 2.67
C GLY A 21 -9.18 -8.52 3.14
N PRO A 22 -9.62 -8.11 4.34
CA PRO A 22 -9.37 -6.77 4.84
C PRO A 22 -7.88 -6.58 5.18
N LEU A 23 -7.29 -5.49 4.68
CA LEU A 23 -5.92 -5.06 4.94
C LEU A 23 -5.95 -3.75 5.72
N TYR A 24 -5.45 -3.75 6.95
CA TYR A 24 -5.46 -2.59 7.84
C TYR A 24 -4.13 -1.85 7.78
N ARG A 25 -4.14 -0.63 7.27
CA ARG A 25 -2.95 0.23 7.11
C ARG A 25 -2.72 1.06 8.35
N CYS A 26 -1.64 0.80 9.07
CA CYS A 26 -1.39 1.38 10.38
C CYS A 26 0.09 1.73 10.60
N SER A 27 0.38 2.30 11.76
CA SER A 27 1.71 2.36 12.36
C SER A 27 1.81 1.32 13.47
N LEU A 28 2.99 0.72 13.65
CA LEU A 28 3.25 -0.23 14.73
C LEU A 28 4.32 0.32 15.68
N THR A 29 4.16 0.04 16.97
CA THR A 29 5.24 0.16 17.95
C THR A 29 5.61 -1.24 18.40
N LEU A 30 6.89 -1.59 18.32
CA LEU A 30 7.40 -2.88 18.76
C LEU A 30 7.68 -2.87 20.27
N LYS A 31 7.87 -4.06 20.86
CA LYS A 31 8.15 -4.22 22.30
C LYS A 31 9.47 -3.60 22.74
N ASP A 32 10.42 -3.45 21.84
CA ASP A 32 11.70 -2.78 22.07
C ASP A 32 11.63 -1.24 21.94
N GLY A 33 10.43 -0.69 21.64
CA GLY A 33 10.19 0.73 21.43
C GLY A 33 10.37 1.20 19.98
N THR A 34 10.77 0.34 19.06
CA THR A 34 10.91 0.70 17.63
C THR A 34 9.56 1.10 17.06
N PHE A 35 9.50 2.26 16.40
CA PHE A 35 8.31 2.77 15.73
C PHE A 35 8.37 2.54 14.22
N LEU A 36 7.38 1.84 13.67
CA LEU A 36 7.21 1.55 12.26
C LEU A 36 6.03 2.36 11.71
N PRO A 37 6.27 3.42 10.95
CA PRO A 37 5.22 4.35 10.53
C PRO A 37 4.27 3.80 9.46
N CYS A 38 4.67 2.74 8.74
CA CYS A 38 3.92 2.13 7.66
C CYS A 38 3.93 0.61 7.82
N ALA A 39 2.80 0.05 8.15
CA ALA A 39 2.60 -1.39 8.28
C ALA A 39 1.19 -1.80 7.84
N VAL A 40 1.06 -2.96 7.24
CA VAL A 40 -0.21 -3.57 6.87
C VAL A 40 -0.44 -4.78 7.75
N LEU A 41 -1.55 -4.77 8.52
CA LEU A 41 -2.03 -5.97 9.20
C LEU A 41 -2.93 -6.76 8.25
N GLN A 42 -2.71 -8.05 8.20
CA GLN A 42 -3.45 -8.99 7.35
C GLN A 42 -3.80 -10.26 8.11
N SER A 43 -4.87 -10.93 7.70
CA SER A 43 -5.30 -12.18 8.33
C SER A 43 -4.28 -13.31 8.09
N LYS A 44 -3.76 -13.87 9.15
CA LYS A 44 -2.85 -15.03 9.13
C LYS A 44 -3.54 -16.25 8.50
N GLN A 45 -4.82 -16.47 8.84
CA GLN A 45 -5.59 -17.57 8.27
C GLN A 45 -5.72 -17.43 6.76
N ARG A 46 -6.11 -16.24 6.25
CA ARG A 46 -6.27 -16.02 4.81
C ARG A 46 -4.96 -16.14 4.03
N LEU A 47 -3.87 -15.67 4.63
CA LEU A 47 -2.54 -15.84 4.03
C LEU A 47 -2.18 -17.30 3.82
N VAL A 48 -2.45 -18.16 4.85
CA VAL A 48 -2.21 -19.62 4.77
C VAL A 48 -3.15 -20.28 3.75
N GLU A 49 -4.43 -19.90 3.73
CA GLU A 49 -5.40 -20.41 2.76
C GLU A 49 -5.00 -20.03 1.33
N HIS A 50 -4.55 -18.81 1.11
CA HIS A 50 -4.04 -18.38 -0.20
C HIS A 50 -2.80 -19.20 -0.60
N ALA A 51 -1.83 -19.39 0.28
CA ALA A 51 -0.65 -20.20 -0.01
C ALA A 51 -1.04 -21.64 -0.39
N LYS A 52 -1.94 -22.28 0.39
CA LYS A 52 -2.45 -23.65 0.08
C LYS A 52 -3.13 -23.72 -1.28
N ARG A 53 -3.97 -22.73 -1.62
CA ARG A 53 -4.63 -22.67 -2.93
C ARG A 53 -3.62 -22.57 -4.06
N ARG A 54 -2.62 -21.66 -3.94
CA ARG A 54 -1.58 -21.49 -4.96
C ARG A 54 -0.72 -22.74 -5.15
N ILE A 55 -0.36 -23.42 -4.06
CA ILE A 55 0.38 -24.69 -4.13
C ILE A 55 -0.44 -25.72 -4.92
N LYS A 56 -1.74 -25.86 -4.61
CA LYS A 56 -2.63 -26.79 -5.31
C LYS A 56 -2.75 -26.45 -6.79
N GLU A 57 -3.02 -25.20 -7.15
CA GLU A 57 -3.08 -24.74 -8.55
C GLU A 57 -1.79 -25.08 -9.31
N TYR A 58 -0.64 -24.89 -8.67
CA TYR A 58 0.66 -25.21 -9.28
C TYR A 58 0.83 -26.71 -9.52
N MET A 59 0.41 -27.55 -8.57
CA MET A 59 0.47 -29.00 -8.70
C MET A 59 -0.48 -29.52 -9.77
N ASP A 60 -1.69 -28.97 -9.86
CA ASP A 60 -2.70 -29.38 -10.86
C ASP A 60 -2.26 -29.06 -12.30
N HIS A 61 -1.39 -28.04 -12.50
CA HIS A 61 -0.86 -27.65 -13.82
C HIS A 61 0.38 -28.45 -14.26
N LYS A 62 0.69 -29.57 -13.60
CA LYS A 62 1.83 -30.44 -13.92
C LYS A 62 3.15 -29.66 -14.11
N VAL A 63 3.68 -29.16 -13.02
CA VAL A 63 5.01 -28.55 -13.02
C VAL A 63 6.03 -29.51 -13.66
N PRO A 64 6.90 -29.04 -14.57
CA PRO A 64 7.97 -29.88 -15.10
C PRO A 64 8.77 -30.54 -13.98
N PRO A 65 9.24 -31.78 -14.15
CA PRO A 65 10.02 -32.48 -13.12
C PRO A 65 11.26 -31.70 -12.63
N ASP A 66 11.81 -30.84 -13.50
CA ASP A 66 12.98 -30.01 -13.25
C ASP A 66 12.60 -28.57 -12.78
N GLY A 67 11.30 -28.31 -12.58
CA GLY A 67 10.82 -27.01 -12.12
C GLY A 67 11.08 -26.79 -10.62
N PRO A 68 11.08 -25.53 -10.17
CA PRO A 68 11.26 -25.21 -8.76
C PRO A 68 10.11 -25.85 -7.94
N ASP A 69 10.44 -26.32 -6.75
CA ASP A 69 9.43 -26.87 -5.82
C ASP A 69 8.34 -25.83 -5.54
N PRO A 70 7.07 -26.14 -5.88
CA PRO A 70 5.96 -25.18 -5.71
C PRO A 70 5.79 -24.73 -4.26
N TYR A 71 5.99 -25.64 -3.30
CA TYR A 71 5.88 -25.32 -1.90
C TYR A 71 6.92 -24.24 -1.49
N THR A 72 8.19 -24.48 -1.80
CA THR A 72 9.26 -23.52 -1.47
C THR A 72 9.03 -22.18 -2.16
N THR A 73 8.66 -22.16 -3.44
CA THR A 73 8.40 -20.95 -4.21
C THR A 73 7.24 -20.15 -3.61
N ILE A 74 6.10 -20.79 -3.36
CA ILE A 74 4.90 -20.09 -2.84
C ILE A 74 5.13 -19.62 -1.41
N VAL A 75 5.74 -20.45 -0.55
CA VAL A 75 6.03 -20.06 0.85
C VAL A 75 7.02 -18.90 0.90
N SER A 76 8.07 -18.91 0.08
CA SER A 76 9.04 -17.79 0.06
C SER A 76 8.42 -16.47 -0.39
N VAL A 77 7.49 -16.50 -1.34
CA VAL A 77 6.83 -15.30 -1.86
C VAL A 77 5.73 -14.80 -0.91
N LEU A 78 4.89 -15.68 -0.37
CA LEU A 78 3.71 -15.28 0.41
C LEU A 78 3.96 -15.25 1.93
N VAL A 79 4.84 -16.08 2.44
CA VAL A 79 5.01 -16.28 3.89
C VAL A 79 6.34 -15.74 4.41
N ALA A 80 7.43 -15.94 3.69
CA ALA A 80 8.78 -15.60 4.14
C ALA A 80 9.31 -14.29 3.53
N GLN A 81 8.50 -13.23 3.52
CA GLN A 81 8.93 -11.92 3.01
C GLN A 81 9.86 -11.21 4.01
N GLY A 82 10.91 -10.56 3.49
CA GLY A 82 11.90 -9.85 4.31
C GLY A 82 11.40 -8.60 5.03
N ASN A 83 10.18 -8.10 4.68
CA ASN A 83 9.54 -6.97 5.34
C ASN A 83 8.48 -7.41 6.39
N ARG A 84 8.46 -8.68 6.77
CA ARG A 84 7.49 -9.23 7.73
C ARG A 84 7.92 -8.95 9.16
N ILE A 85 6.95 -8.49 9.97
CA ILE A 85 7.04 -8.36 11.42
C ILE A 85 6.20 -9.47 12.04
N ASN A 86 6.71 -10.09 13.10
CA ASN A 86 5.95 -11.06 13.86
C ASN A 86 4.97 -10.38 14.81
N ASP A 87 3.75 -10.87 14.89
CA ASP A 87 2.70 -10.33 15.76
C ASP A 87 3.12 -10.29 17.25
N TYR A 88 3.89 -11.27 17.70
CA TYR A 88 4.38 -11.31 19.08
C TYR A 88 5.43 -10.22 19.41
N GLU A 89 6.02 -9.55 18.42
CA GLU A 89 6.94 -8.41 18.60
C GLU A 89 6.19 -7.08 18.76
N VAL A 90 4.91 -7.03 18.37
CA VAL A 90 4.12 -5.80 18.39
C VAL A 90 3.61 -5.52 19.80
N SER A 91 3.79 -4.28 20.28
CA SER A 91 3.22 -3.80 21.55
C SER A 91 1.94 -3.01 21.33
N SER A 92 1.85 -2.21 20.27
CA SER A 92 0.67 -1.42 19.95
C SER A 92 0.60 -1.08 18.46
N ALA A 93 -0.62 -0.75 17.99
CA ALA A 93 -0.88 -0.23 16.66
C ALA A 93 -1.71 1.04 16.74
N SER A 94 -1.52 1.95 15.80
CA SER A 94 -2.25 3.21 15.68
C SER A 94 -2.43 3.59 14.21
N GLU A 95 -3.29 4.57 13.93
CA GLU A 95 -3.44 5.12 12.58
C GLU A 95 -2.09 5.60 12.03
N SER A 96 -1.87 5.36 10.73
CA SER A 96 -0.69 5.87 10.03
C SER A 96 -1.02 7.17 9.31
N LYS A 97 -0.28 8.23 9.60
CA LYS A 97 -0.39 9.50 8.87
C LYS A 97 -0.04 9.39 7.38
N TYR A 98 0.54 8.28 6.96
CA TYR A 98 0.93 8.01 5.57
C TYR A 98 -0.10 7.16 4.82
N ALA A 99 -1.13 6.67 5.50
CA ALA A 99 -2.21 5.92 4.89
C ALA A 99 -3.32 6.87 4.41
N PRO A 100 -3.50 7.07 3.09
CA PRO A 100 -4.61 7.90 2.62
C PRO A 100 -5.96 7.25 2.96
N PRO A 101 -7.00 8.03 3.25
CA PRO A 101 -8.36 7.50 3.44
C PRO A 101 -8.81 6.65 2.23
N VAL A 102 -9.58 5.60 2.46
CA VAL A 102 -10.10 4.75 1.37
C VAL A 102 -10.94 5.55 0.39
N ALA A 103 -11.74 6.49 0.87
CA ALA A 103 -12.52 7.42 0.05
C ALA A 103 -11.65 8.28 -0.89
N LEU A 104 -10.40 8.57 -0.52
CA LEU A 104 -9.46 9.28 -1.40
C LEU A 104 -8.85 8.32 -2.43
N LEU A 105 -8.48 7.11 -2.02
CA LEU A 105 -7.95 6.09 -2.93
C LEU A 105 -8.95 5.71 -4.01
N SER A 106 -10.25 5.64 -3.69
CA SER A 106 -11.30 5.30 -4.65
C SER A 106 -11.50 6.34 -5.76
N GLN A 107 -10.93 7.54 -5.63
CA GLN A 107 -10.93 8.58 -6.65
C GLN A 107 -9.75 8.46 -7.63
N ILE A 108 -8.76 7.62 -7.33
CA ILE A 108 -7.63 7.38 -8.22
C ILE A 108 -8.08 6.38 -9.28
N GLU A 109 -8.16 6.83 -10.51
CA GLU A 109 -8.54 5.99 -11.66
C GLU A 109 -7.35 5.14 -12.12
N GLY A 110 -7.65 4.06 -12.84
CA GLY A 110 -6.74 3.00 -13.28
C GLY A 110 -5.41 3.42 -13.93
N GLU A 111 -4.81 2.51 -14.67
CA GLU A 111 -3.47 2.71 -15.23
C GLU A 111 -3.37 3.91 -16.18
N THR A 112 -2.38 4.76 -15.97
CA THR A 112 -1.98 5.80 -16.91
C THR A 112 -1.13 5.22 -18.04
N ARG A 113 -0.28 4.25 -17.71
CA ARG A 113 0.56 3.45 -18.62
C ARG A 113 0.68 2.06 -18.04
N MET A 114 1.08 1.08 -18.88
CA MET A 114 1.25 -0.30 -18.44
C MET A 114 2.09 -0.38 -17.15
N GLY A 115 1.46 -0.87 -16.07
CA GLY A 115 2.08 -1.06 -14.76
C GLY A 115 2.31 0.22 -13.95
N TRP A 116 1.71 1.37 -14.32
CA TRP A 116 1.91 2.62 -13.59
C TRP A 116 0.70 3.55 -13.65
N THR A 117 0.37 4.16 -12.52
CA THR A 117 -0.70 5.16 -12.37
C THR A 117 -0.11 6.47 -11.87
N GLY A 118 -0.47 7.58 -12.49
CA GLY A 118 -0.06 8.92 -12.09
C GLY A 118 -1.25 9.85 -11.90
N TRP A 119 -1.20 10.68 -10.86
CA TRP A 119 -2.23 11.67 -10.53
C TRP A 119 -1.64 12.88 -9.81
N VAL A 120 -2.46 13.91 -9.67
CA VAL A 120 -2.13 15.10 -8.88
C VAL A 120 -3.12 15.25 -7.75
N PHE A 121 -2.64 15.50 -6.53
CA PHE A 121 -3.47 15.99 -5.43
C PHE A 121 -3.45 17.51 -5.43
N LYS A 122 -4.65 18.12 -5.42
CA LYS A 122 -4.86 19.54 -5.20
C LYS A 122 -5.26 19.77 -3.75
N MET A 123 -4.57 20.66 -3.08
CA MET A 123 -4.76 20.96 -1.67
C MET A 123 -5.72 22.14 -1.48
N LYS A 124 -6.28 22.29 -0.27
CA LYS A 124 -7.21 23.39 0.10
C LYS A 124 -6.65 24.79 -0.16
N ASP A 125 -5.34 24.96 -0.05
CA ASP A 125 -4.64 26.24 -0.31
C ASP A 125 -4.34 26.46 -1.81
N GLY A 126 -4.77 25.55 -2.67
CA GLY A 126 -4.56 25.61 -4.11
C GLY A 126 -3.24 25.02 -4.59
N LYS A 127 -2.34 24.60 -3.71
CA LYS A 127 -1.11 23.91 -4.13
C LYS A 127 -1.42 22.54 -4.73
N VAL A 128 -0.53 22.08 -5.61
CA VAL A 128 -0.66 20.83 -6.34
C VAL A 128 0.60 19.99 -6.21
N PHE A 129 0.43 18.67 -6.06
CA PHE A 129 1.53 17.72 -5.89
C PHE A 129 1.30 16.48 -6.76
N SER A 130 2.31 16.11 -7.56
CA SER A 130 2.28 14.93 -8.41
C SER A 130 2.54 13.65 -7.61
N TYR A 131 1.80 12.63 -7.93
CA TYR A 131 1.96 11.29 -7.37
C TYR A 131 2.04 10.26 -8.49
N GLY A 132 2.69 9.15 -8.21
CA GLY A 132 2.70 8.01 -9.11
C GLY A 132 3.05 6.74 -8.35
N SER A 133 2.46 5.63 -8.75
CA SER A 133 2.69 4.32 -8.14
C SER A 133 2.62 3.20 -9.18
N THR A 134 3.36 2.13 -8.91
CA THR A 134 3.28 0.84 -9.60
C THR A 134 2.41 -0.14 -8.79
N PHE A 135 1.16 0.25 -8.48
CA PHE A 135 0.16 -0.52 -7.70
C PHE A 135 0.34 -0.56 -6.18
N ASN A 136 1.24 0.22 -5.60
CA ASN A 136 1.41 0.30 -4.15
C ASN A 136 0.66 1.52 -3.61
N PHE A 137 -0.65 1.38 -3.37
CA PHE A 137 -1.51 2.46 -2.91
C PHE A 137 -1.66 2.53 -1.38
N GLU A 138 -0.92 1.71 -0.65
CA GLU A 138 -1.07 1.59 0.80
C GLU A 138 -0.62 2.85 1.54
N PHE A 139 0.54 3.40 1.17
CA PHE A 139 1.13 4.53 1.90
C PHE A 139 1.80 5.52 0.96
N PHE A 140 1.54 6.81 1.21
CA PHE A 140 2.19 7.92 0.49
C PHE A 140 2.78 8.94 1.46
N ARG A 141 3.82 9.63 1.02
CA ARG A 141 4.36 10.77 1.72
C ARG A 141 3.65 12.04 1.23
N LEU A 142 3.13 12.83 2.17
CA LEU A 142 2.73 14.20 1.89
C LEU A 142 3.89 15.17 2.20
N PRO A 143 3.91 16.36 1.58
CA PRO A 143 4.80 17.43 1.99
C PRO A 143 4.60 17.78 3.46
N GLU A 144 5.62 18.36 4.09
CA GLU A 144 5.50 18.87 5.45
C GLU A 144 4.35 19.88 5.56
N ASN A 145 3.64 19.85 6.68
CA ASN A 145 2.47 20.67 6.98
C ASN A 145 1.17 20.34 6.22
N TYR A 146 1.12 19.25 5.46
CA TYR A 146 -0.11 18.74 4.84
C TYR A 146 -0.53 17.41 5.42
N SER A 147 -1.84 17.20 5.41
CA SER A 147 -2.50 15.91 5.71
C SER A 147 -3.41 15.51 4.54
N PHE A 148 -3.84 14.25 4.51
CA PHE A 148 -4.78 13.80 3.47
C PHE A 148 -6.14 14.48 3.56
N THR A 149 -6.50 15.04 4.73
CA THR A 149 -7.72 15.84 4.89
C THR A 149 -7.64 17.21 4.21
N ASP A 150 -6.46 17.63 3.76
CA ASP A 150 -6.26 18.87 3.01
C ASP A 150 -6.41 18.67 1.50
N VAL A 151 -6.52 17.43 1.02
CA VAL A 151 -6.78 17.12 -0.38
C VAL A 151 -8.25 17.44 -0.70
N VAL A 152 -8.48 18.27 -1.70
CA VAL A 152 -9.82 18.67 -2.16
C VAL A 152 -10.17 18.09 -3.53
N GLU A 153 -9.18 17.67 -4.30
CA GLU A 153 -9.39 17.15 -5.64
C GLU A 153 -8.27 16.16 -6.02
N VAL A 154 -8.64 15.08 -6.70
CA VAL A 154 -7.74 14.14 -7.36
C VAL A 154 -7.84 14.37 -8.86
N ILE A 155 -6.74 14.75 -9.51
CA ILE A 155 -6.69 14.96 -10.94
C ILE A 155 -5.94 13.79 -11.56
N ASN A 156 -6.68 12.85 -12.12
CA ASN A 156 -6.14 11.61 -12.66
C ASN A 156 -5.33 11.82 -13.93
N HIS A 157 -4.43 10.88 -14.23
CA HIS A 157 -3.58 10.85 -15.42
C HIS A 157 -2.86 12.18 -15.68
N SER A 158 -2.39 12.81 -14.61
CA SER A 158 -1.81 14.16 -14.65
C SER A 158 -0.51 14.27 -13.85
N TYR A 159 0.24 15.35 -14.09
CA TYR A 159 1.46 15.71 -13.37
C TYR A 159 1.56 17.25 -13.26
N VAL A 160 2.44 17.72 -12.38
CA VAL A 160 2.78 19.14 -12.27
C VAL A 160 4.05 19.40 -13.10
N ASP A 161 4.00 20.36 -14.04
CA ASP A 161 5.15 20.75 -14.86
C ASP A 161 6.11 21.69 -14.11
N SER A 162 7.26 21.99 -14.69
CA SER A 162 8.28 22.87 -14.10
C SER A 162 7.80 24.30 -13.81
N ASN A 163 6.69 24.72 -14.41
CA ASN A 163 6.05 26.02 -14.17
C ASN A 163 4.96 25.95 -13.08
N GLY A 164 4.76 24.78 -12.47
CA GLY A 164 3.73 24.56 -11.46
C GLY A 164 2.32 24.33 -12.01
N ALA A 165 2.16 24.15 -13.32
CA ALA A 165 0.87 23.90 -13.93
C ALA A 165 0.57 22.39 -14.02
N VAL A 166 -0.70 22.02 -13.80
CA VAL A 166 -1.16 20.65 -13.99
C VAL A 166 -1.29 20.35 -15.49
N ARG A 167 -0.69 19.22 -15.92
CA ARG A 167 -0.68 18.75 -17.29
C ARG A 167 -1.13 17.31 -17.39
N SER A 168 -1.68 16.93 -18.55
CA SER A 168 -2.06 15.56 -18.82
C SER A 168 -0.84 14.67 -19.10
N LEU A 169 -0.82 13.49 -18.49
CA LEU A 169 0.14 12.43 -18.79
C LEU A 169 -0.19 11.67 -20.07
N LEU A 170 -1.43 11.75 -20.53
CA LEU A 170 -1.90 11.07 -21.75
C LEU A 170 -1.49 11.77 -23.04
N GLU A 171 -1.17 13.07 -22.98
CA GLU A 171 -0.68 13.81 -24.14
C GLU A 171 0.69 13.28 -24.59
N PRO A 172 0.98 13.23 -25.91
CA PRO A 172 2.29 12.83 -26.42
C PRO A 172 3.36 13.87 -26.07
N GLY A 173 4.63 13.43 -26.07
CA GLY A 173 5.78 14.31 -25.87
C GLY A 173 6.52 14.07 -24.55
N GLN A 174 7.66 14.77 -24.44
CA GLN A 174 8.50 14.73 -23.25
C GLN A 174 7.81 15.48 -22.11
N LYS A 175 7.84 14.89 -20.89
CA LYS A 175 7.25 15.48 -19.70
C LYS A 175 8.31 16.30 -18.95
N ASP A 176 7.98 17.52 -18.65
CA ASP A 176 8.81 18.46 -17.88
C ASP A 176 8.26 18.55 -16.44
N TYR A 177 8.68 17.62 -15.60
CA TYR A 177 8.17 17.52 -14.22
C TYR A 177 8.79 18.58 -13.30
N ASP A 178 7.96 19.18 -12.45
CA ASP A 178 8.48 19.84 -11.24
C ASP A 178 8.94 18.78 -10.23
N THR A 179 10.24 18.50 -10.23
CA THR A 179 10.83 17.46 -9.36
C THR A 179 10.64 17.71 -7.87
N LYS A 180 10.36 18.94 -7.45
CA LYS A 180 10.10 19.30 -6.04
C LYS A 180 8.67 18.94 -5.61
N SER A 181 7.76 18.86 -6.57
CA SER A 181 6.34 18.53 -6.34
C SER A 181 6.00 17.08 -6.68
N VAL A 182 7.01 16.21 -6.91
CA VAL A 182 6.80 14.78 -7.18
C VAL A 182 6.99 13.97 -5.91
N PHE A 183 5.95 13.24 -5.53
CA PHE A 183 5.94 12.35 -4.39
C PHE A 183 5.67 10.91 -4.83
N ARG A 184 6.12 9.95 -4.02
CA ARG A 184 6.00 8.53 -4.32
C ARG A 184 5.41 7.76 -3.15
N GLU A 185 5.01 6.54 -3.45
CA GLU A 185 4.64 5.54 -2.46
C GLU A 185 5.76 5.32 -1.44
N ARG A 186 5.36 4.86 -0.27
CA ARG A 186 6.29 4.43 0.78
C ARG A 186 6.30 2.91 0.88
N VAL A 187 7.48 2.37 1.09
CA VAL A 187 7.62 0.97 1.49
C VAL A 187 7.03 0.75 2.89
N PHE A 188 6.55 -0.44 3.16
CA PHE A 188 5.87 -0.79 4.39
C PHE A 188 6.25 -2.19 4.87
N PHE A 189 6.01 -2.42 6.15
CA PHE A 189 6.10 -3.74 6.75
C PHE A 189 4.75 -4.46 6.67
N THR A 190 4.77 -5.78 6.71
CA THR A 190 3.56 -6.60 6.83
C THR A 190 3.57 -7.35 8.16
N CYS A 191 2.40 -7.50 8.78
CA CYS A 191 2.25 -8.30 9.99
C CYS A 191 1.00 -9.18 9.84
N ALA A 192 1.20 -10.49 9.89
CA ALA A 192 0.10 -11.44 9.85
C ALA A 192 -0.38 -11.68 11.29
N VAL A 193 -1.68 -11.47 11.54
CA VAL A 193 -2.29 -11.58 12.86
C VAL A 193 -3.49 -12.51 12.83
N ASP A 194 -3.82 -13.08 13.99
CA ASP A 194 -4.99 -13.93 14.17
C ASP A 194 -6.22 -13.07 14.51
N GLY A 195 -7.39 -13.45 14.06
CA GLY A 195 -8.67 -12.85 14.47
C GLY A 195 -9.11 -11.57 13.74
N ILE A 196 -8.50 -11.25 12.58
CA ILE A 196 -8.95 -10.18 11.71
C ILE A 196 -9.39 -10.68 10.34
#